data_02c19626d8328a39bcbc8f69869868e1
#
_entry.id   02c19626d8328a39bcbc8f69869868e1
#
_cell.length_a   1.000
_cell.length_b   1.000
_cell.length_c   1.000
_cell.angle_alpha   90.00
_cell.angle_beta   90.00
_cell.angle_gamma   90.00
#
_symmetry.space_group_name_H-M   'P 1'
#
loop_
_entity.id
_entity.type
_entity.pdbx_description
1 polymer ?
#
loop_
_entity_poly.entity_id
_entity_poly.type
_entity_poly.pdbx_seq_one_letter_code
_entity_poly.pdbx_strand_id
1 'polypeptide(L)'
;MFNLKTEIYLRIIFLFSLIALISAYFIEHVLGHQPCNLCLIERIPYGLSIILISLMFIIKKNENFFILLLILTFIFSFFISLYHFGIEQGIFQESTVCGVKNFSENISKEELLNQLSEKTISCKDVTFRILGLSLTTINIVISISVSYTHLRAHETHSN
;
A
#
# COMPACT_ATOMS: atom_id res chain seq x y z
N MET A 1 -2.22 -1.01 -29.75
CA MET A 1 -0.88 -1.68 -29.72
C MET A 1 -0.02 -0.91 -28.75
N PHE A 2 0.41 -1.49 -27.65
CA PHE A 2 1.27 -0.78 -26.68
C PHE A 2 2.54 -0.27 -27.34
N ASN A 3 2.91 0.96 -26.98
CA ASN A 3 4.27 1.40 -27.23
C ASN A 3 5.22 0.50 -26.43
N LEU A 4 6.30 0.01 -27.03
CA LEU A 4 7.28 -0.88 -26.38
C LEU A 4 7.74 -0.36 -25.01
N LYS A 5 7.88 0.96 -24.89
CA LYS A 5 8.24 1.61 -23.61
C LYS A 5 7.17 1.40 -22.53
N THR A 6 5.90 1.62 -22.85
CA THR A 6 4.77 1.43 -21.91
C THR A 6 4.68 -0.02 -21.45
N GLU A 7 4.86 -0.99 -22.35
CA GLU A 7 4.84 -2.40 -22.00
C GLU A 7 5.95 -2.77 -21.01
N ILE A 8 7.16 -2.26 -21.22
CA ILE A 8 8.30 -2.48 -20.30
C ILE A 8 7.98 -1.89 -18.91
N TYR A 9 7.45 -0.66 -18.84
CA TYR A 9 7.09 -0.04 -17.57
C TYR A 9 6.02 -0.83 -16.81
N LEU A 10 4.99 -1.31 -17.50
CA LEU A 10 3.93 -2.11 -16.90
C LEU A 10 4.46 -3.43 -16.33
N ARG A 11 5.37 -4.10 -17.06
CA ARG A 11 6.03 -5.31 -16.58
C ARG A 11 6.89 -5.04 -15.34
N ILE A 12 7.61 -3.93 -15.31
CA ILE A 12 8.41 -3.53 -14.14
C ILE A 12 7.50 -3.30 -12.93
N ILE A 13 6.40 -2.56 -13.09
CA ILE A 13 5.45 -2.30 -11.99
C ILE A 13 4.81 -3.59 -11.52
N PHE A 14 4.44 -4.49 -12.43
CA PHE A 14 3.88 -5.80 -12.10
C PHE A 14 4.84 -6.62 -11.24
N LEU A 15 6.10 -6.78 -11.70
CA LEU A 15 7.12 -7.52 -10.97
C LEU A 15 7.41 -6.88 -9.61
N PHE A 16 7.49 -5.56 -9.57
CA PHE A 16 7.73 -4.83 -8.34
C PHE A 16 6.58 -5.03 -7.33
N SER A 17 5.33 -4.91 -7.77
CA SER A 17 4.15 -5.12 -6.92
C SER A 17 4.10 -6.56 -6.39
N LEU A 18 4.47 -7.53 -7.22
CA LEU A 18 4.56 -8.94 -6.81
C LEU A 18 5.63 -9.15 -5.74
N ILE A 19 6.83 -8.61 -5.95
CA ILE A 19 7.94 -8.70 -4.99
C ILE A 19 7.56 -8.00 -3.67
N ALA A 20 6.92 -6.84 -3.73
CA ALA A 20 6.49 -6.10 -2.55
C ALA A 20 5.49 -6.91 -1.71
N LEU A 21 4.49 -7.54 -2.33
CA LEU A 21 3.53 -8.40 -1.62
C LEU A 21 4.20 -9.64 -1.05
N ILE A 22 5.04 -10.34 -1.82
CA ILE A 22 5.77 -11.52 -1.33
C ILE A 22 6.64 -11.15 -0.13
N SER A 23 7.36 -10.02 -0.21
CA SER A 23 8.19 -9.55 0.90
C SER A 23 7.37 -9.21 2.14
N ALA A 24 6.19 -8.58 1.97
CA ALA A 24 5.30 -8.25 3.07
C ALA A 24 4.76 -9.51 3.77
N TYR A 25 4.36 -10.53 3.01
CA TYR A 25 3.94 -11.83 3.58
C TYR A 25 5.09 -12.60 4.21
N PHE A 26 6.28 -12.52 3.64
CA PHE A 26 7.48 -13.14 4.22
C PHE A 26 7.82 -12.53 5.58
N ILE A 27 7.81 -11.20 5.70
CA ILE A 27 8.06 -10.48 6.95
C ILE A 27 7.03 -10.88 8.02
N GLU A 28 5.77 -11.00 7.64
CA GLU A 28 4.69 -11.37 8.56
C GLU A 28 4.78 -12.83 9.03
N HIS A 29 4.90 -13.79 8.10
CA HIS A 29 4.78 -15.21 8.42
C HIS A 29 6.10 -15.89 8.78
N VAL A 30 7.22 -15.43 8.20
CA VAL A 30 8.54 -16.06 8.44
C VAL A 30 9.30 -15.33 9.53
N LEU A 31 9.30 -13.98 9.50
CA LEU A 31 9.97 -13.18 10.52
C LEU A 31 9.09 -12.92 11.76
N GLY A 32 7.80 -13.23 11.71
CA GLY A 32 6.87 -13.11 12.83
C GLY A 32 6.49 -11.66 13.19
N HIS A 33 6.77 -10.69 12.31
CA HIS A 33 6.38 -9.30 12.51
C HIS A 33 4.94 -9.08 12.07
N GLN A 34 4.03 -8.94 13.05
CA GLN A 34 2.63 -8.68 12.75
C GLN A 34 2.44 -7.26 12.19
N PRO A 35 1.72 -7.12 11.07
CA PRO A 35 1.43 -5.81 10.49
C PRO A 35 0.35 -5.08 11.28
N CYS A 36 0.44 -3.75 11.34
CA CYS A 36 -0.67 -2.91 11.79
C CYS A 36 -1.79 -2.87 10.73
N ASN A 37 -2.97 -2.38 11.08
CA ASN A 37 -4.10 -2.31 10.15
C ASN A 37 -3.82 -1.42 8.92
N LEU A 38 -3.12 -0.30 9.09
CA LEU A 38 -2.72 0.55 7.96
C LEU A 38 -1.72 -0.16 7.04
N CYS A 39 -0.79 -0.96 7.60
CA CYS A 39 0.12 -1.78 6.80
C CYS A 39 -0.63 -2.79 5.91
N LEU A 40 -1.75 -3.35 6.40
CA LEU A 40 -2.60 -4.23 5.60
C LEU A 40 -3.31 -3.48 4.47
N ILE A 41 -3.83 -2.29 4.76
CA ILE A 41 -4.48 -1.43 3.75
C ILE A 41 -3.49 -1.01 2.67
N GLU A 42 -2.24 -0.73 3.01
CA GLU A 42 -1.18 -0.38 2.06
C GLU A 42 -0.82 -1.51 1.09
N ARG A 43 -1.18 -2.77 1.39
CA ARG A 43 -1.00 -3.91 0.46
C ARG A 43 -2.06 -3.95 -0.65
N ILE A 44 -3.26 -3.36 -0.42
CA ILE A 44 -4.37 -3.39 -1.37
C ILE A 44 -4.00 -2.76 -2.72
N PRO A 45 -3.37 -1.58 -2.81
CA PRO A 45 -2.94 -1.00 -4.08
C PRO A 45 -2.02 -1.91 -4.89
N TYR A 46 -1.11 -2.62 -4.25
CA TYR A 46 -0.21 -3.57 -4.94
C TYR A 46 -0.96 -4.77 -5.51
N GLY A 47 -1.89 -5.35 -4.74
CA GLY A 47 -2.75 -6.42 -5.22
C GLY A 47 -3.63 -5.98 -6.39
N LEU A 48 -4.24 -4.79 -6.27
CA LEU A 48 -5.08 -4.21 -7.32
C LEU A 48 -4.27 -3.91 -8.58
N SER A 49 -3.03 -3.41 -8.45
CA SER A 49 -2.16 -3.14 -9.60
C SER A 49 -1.82 -4.42 -10.38
N ILE A 50 -1.57 -5.53 -9.70
CA ILE A 50 -1.32 -6.83 -10.34
C ILE A 50 -2.55 -7.26 -11.14
N ILE A 51 -3.75 -7.14 -10.57
CA ILE A 51 -5.01 -7.50 -11.24
C ILE A 51 -5.24 -6.62 -12.46
N LEU A 52 -5.12 -5.29 -12.33
CA LEU A 52 -5.33 -4.34 -13.41
C LEU A 52 -4.36 -4.57 -14.58
N ILE A 53 -3.07 -4.77 -14.29
CA ILE A 53 -2.07 -5.01 -15.32
C ILE A 53 -2.33 -6.36 -16.01
N SER A 54 -2.68 -7.41 -15.25
CA SER A 54 -3.02 -8.73 -15.81
C SER A 54 -4.23 -8.63 -16.74
N LEU A 55 -5.30 -7.93 -16.32
CA LEU A 55 -6.49 -7.70 -17.14
C LEU A 55 -6.15 -6.92 -18.42
N MET A 56 -5.27 -5.92 -18.32
CA MET A 56 -4.85 -5.13 -19.46
C MET A 56 -4.10 -5.96 -20.50
N PHE A 57 -3.26 -6.92 -20.09
CA PHE A 57 -2.58 -7.83 -21.00
C PHE A 57 -3.55 -8.85 -21.65
N ILE A 58 -4.61 -9.24 -20.96
CA ILE A 58 -5.61 -10.19 -21.48
C ILE A 58 -6.58 -9.49 -22.44
N ILE A 59 -7.16 -8.36 -22.02
CA ILE A 59 -8.26 -7.71 -22.74
C ILE A 59 -7.76 -6.93 -23.95
N LYS A 60 -6.57 -6.33 -23.90
CA LYS A 60 -5.94 -5.52 -24.97
C LYS A 60 -6.85 -4.44 -25.57
N LYS A 61 -7.88 -4.03 -24.84
CA LYS A 61 -8.87 -3.03 -25.23
C LYS A 61 -8.97 -1.99 -24.12
N ASN A 62 -9.18 -0.72 -24.48
CA ASN A 62 -9.30 0.39 -23.53
C ASN A 62 -8.08 0.56 -22.62
N GLU A 63 -6.88 0.47 -23.18
CA GLU A 63 -5.60 0.60 -22.49
C GLU A 63 -5.53 1.86 -21.61
N ASN A 64 -5.99 3.00 -22.15
CA ASN A 64 -6.00 4.28 -21.42
C ASN A 64 -6.86 4.26 -20.15
N PHE A 65 -7.97 3.52 -20.17
CA PHE A 65 -8.83 3.39 -19.00
C PHE A 65 -8.14 2.61 -17.86
N PHE A 66 -7.47 1.52 -18.19
CA PHE A 66 -6.70 0.74 -17.18
C PHE A 66 -5.49 1.51 -16.65
N ILE A 67 -4.80 2.28 -17.51
CA ILE A 67 -3.70 3.14 -17.10
C ILE A 67 -4.20 4.22 -16.14
N LEU A 68 -5.34 4.85 -16.43
CA LEU A 68 -5.97 5.83 -15.54
C LEU A 68 -6.31 5.22 -14.17
N LEU A 69 -6.91 4.02 -14.14
CA LEU A 69 -7.20 3.31 -12.91
C LEU A 69 -5.94 3.00 -12.11
N LEU A 70 -4.85 2.61 -12.80
CA LEU A 70 -3.57 2.33 -12.17
C LEU A 70 -2.98 3.59 -11.54
N ILE A 71 -3.03 4.74 -12.22
CA ILE A 71 -2.60 6.04 -11.69
C ILE A 71 -3.40 6.38 -10.42
N LEU A 72 -4.73 6.28 -10.48
CA LEU A 72 -5.60 6.58 -9.34
C LEU A 72 -5.30 5.65 -8.14
N THR A 73 -5.02 4.38 -8.40
CA THR A 73 -4.63 3.40 -7.37
C THR A 73 -3.34 3.83 -6.66
N PHE A 74 -2.32 4.27 -7.38
CA PHE A 74 -1.06 4.71 -6.77
C PHE A 74 -1.15 6.10 -6.12
N ILE A 75 -2.00 7.00 -6.63
CA ILE A 75 -2.31 8.27 -5.94
C ILE A 75 -2.99 7.97 -4.60
N PHE A 76 -3.95 7.06 -4.55
CA PHE A 76 -4.60 6.64 -3.32
C PHE A 76 -3.59 6.00 -2.34
N SER A 77 -2.72 5.12 -2.85
CA SER A 77 -1.62 4.54 -2.07
C SER A 77 -0.72 5.60 -1.44
N PHE A 78 -0.35 6.63 -2.21
CA PHE A 78 0.45 7.73 -1.72
C PHE A 78 -0.19 8.46 -0.53
N PHE A 79 -1.48 8.79 -0.61
CA PHE A 79 -2.16 9.49 0.48
C PHE A 79 -2.29 8.63 1.73
N ILE A 80 -2.56 7.33 1.60
CA ILE A 80 -2.58 6.42 2.75
C ILE A 80 -1.20 6.34 3.40
N SER A 81 -0.14 6.17 2.61
CA SER A 81 1.22 6.09 3.14
C SER A 81 1.67 7.39 3.77
N LEU A 82 1.27 8.54 3.21
CA LEU A 82 1.55 9.84 3.81
C LEU A 82 0.85 10.00 5.17
N TYR A 83 -0.40 9.57 5.27
CA TYR A 83 -1.15 9.56 6.53
C TYR A 83 -0.50 8.64 7.56
N HIS A 84 -0.13 7.42 7.16
CA HIS A 84 0.56 6.46 8.02
C HIS A 84 1.92 7.00 8.50
N PHE A 85 2.72 7.57 7.61
CA PHE A 85 3.97 8.23 7.96
C PHE A 85 3.77 9.37 8.97
N GLY A 86 2.70 10.17 8.81
CA GLY A 86 2.34 11.21 9.77
C GLY A 86 2.04 10.67 11.18
N ILE A 87 1.43 9.47 11.28
CA ILE A 87 1.23 8.78 12.56
C ILE A 87 2.55 8.27 13.13
N GLU A 88 3.42 7.66 12.32
CA GLU A 88 4.76 7.21 12.74
C GLU A 88 5.60 8.35 13.32
N GLN A 89 5.52 9.55 12.71
CA GLN A 89 6.24 10.75 13.18
C GLN A 89 5.53 11.46 14.35
N GLY A 90 4.33 11.00 14.74
CA GLY A 90 3.55 11.63 15.82
C GLY A 90 2.89 12.95 15.42
N ILE A 91 2.81 13.27 14.12
CA ILE A 91 2.12 14.46 13.58
C ILE A 91 0.61 14.27 13.70
N PHE A 92 0.13 13.06 13.40
CA PHE A 92 -1.28 12.69 13.51
C PHE A 92 -1.51 11.76 14.70
N GLN A 93 -2.67 11.90 15.34
CA GLN A 93 -3.10 10.96 16.36
C GLN A 93 -3.55 9.66 15.70
N GLU A 94 -3.29 8.54 16.38
CA GLU A 94 -3.80 7.23 15.94
C GLU A 94 -5.32 7.25 15.88
N SER A 95 -5.86 6.85 14.74
CA SER A 95 -7.30 6.70 14.57
C SER A 95 -7.76 5.29 14.95
N THR A 96 -9.09 5.10 15.02
CA THR A 96 -9.71 3.79 15.24
C THR A 96 -9.28 2.73 14.22
N VAL A 97 -8.84 3.15 13.03
CA VAL A 97 -8.28 2.26 11.99
C VAL A 97 -6.97 1.61 12.44
N CYS A 98 -6.18 2.27 13.30
CA CYS A 98 -4.95 1.71 13.86
C CYS A 98 -5.18 0.73 15.02
N GLY A 99 -6.44 0.38 15.31
CA GLY A 99 -6.76 -0.59 16.36
C GLY A 99 -6.78 -0.01 17.78
N VAL A 100 -6.56 1.29 17.96
CA VAL A 100 -6.81 1.97 19.23
C VAL A 100 -8.32 2.10 19.41
N LYS A 101 -8.92 1.07 19.99
CA LYS A 101 -10.33 1.18 20.44
C LYS A 101 -10.34 2.18 21.59
N ASN A 102 -10.98 3.33 21.39
CA ASN A 102 -11.27 4.26 22.48
C ASN A 102 -11.99 3.49 23.57
N PHE A 103 -11.40 3.43 24.76
CA PHE A 103 -12.02 2.87 25.95
C PHE A 103 -13.30 3.68 26.24
N SER A 104 -14.44 3.22 25.74
CA SER A 104 -15.71 3.73 26.23
C SER A 104 -16.00 3.08 27.60
N GLU A 105 -16.39 3.87 28.56
CA GLU A 105 -16.54 3.54 29.99
C GLU A 105 -17.49 2.37 30.32
N ASN A 106 -18.12 1.71 29.33
CA ASN A 106 -19.14 0.66 29.53
C ASN A 106 -18.80 -0.64 28.79
N ILE A 107 -17.56 -1.16 28.95
CA ILE A 107 -17.18 -2.44 28.33
C ILE A 107 -17.40 -3.58 29.33
N SER A 108 -18.08 -4.65 28.88
CA SER A 108 -18.23 -5.90 29.63
C SER A 108 -16.85 -6.56 29.88
N LYS A 109 -16.67 -7.23 31.02
CA LYS A 109 -15.44 -7.94 31.38
C LYS A 109 -14.98 -8.95 30.31
N GLU A 110 -15.92 -9.61 29.64
CA GLU A 110 -15.64 -10.59 28.58
C GLU A 110 -15.15 -9.92 27.31
N GLU A 111 -15.70 -8.75 26.97
CA GLU A 111 -15.30 -7.96 25.81
C GLU A 111 -13.92 -7.32 26.04
N LEU A 112 -13.62 -6.93 27.29
CA LEU A 112 -12.29 -6.45 27.69
C LEU A 112 -11.24 -7.57 27.58
N LEU A 113 -11.53 -8.78 28.00
CA LEU A 113 -10.63 -9.94 27.88
C LEU A 113 -10.38 -10.31 26.42
N ASN A 114 -11.40 -10.27 25.56
CA ASN A 114 -11.24 -10.48 24.12
C ASN A 114 -10.40 -9.37 23.47
N GLN A 115 -10.58 -8.12 23.85
CA GLN A 115 -9.80 -7.00 23.35
C GLN A 115 -8.35 -7.02 23.82
N LEU A 116 -8.07 -7.52 25.03
CA LEU A 116 -6.71 -7.72 25.56
C LEU A 116 -6.00 -8.93 24.92
N SER A 117 -6.78 -9.93 24.46
CA SER A 117 -6.23 -11.10 23.75
C SER A 117 -5.94 -10.76 22.26
N GLU A 118 -6.64 -9.81 21.68
CA GLU A 118 -6.40 -9.31 20.33
C GLU A 118 -5.24 -8.31 20.37
N LYS A 119 -4.03 -8.80 20.14
CA LYS A 119 -2.80 -7.99 20.12
C LYS A 119 -2.81 -7.04 18.93
N THR A 120 -3.55 -5.93 19.05
CA THR A 120 -3.54 -4.86 18.06
C THR A 120 -2.21 -4.11 18.14
N ILE A 121 -1.43 -4.18 17.07
CA ILE A 121 -0.17 -3.43 16.97
C ILE A 121 -0.50 -1.99 16.61
N SER A 122 0.03 -1.05 17.42
CA SER A 122 -0.06 0.38 17.18
C SER A 122 0.60 0.74 15.84
N CYS A 123 -0.02 1.61 15.05
CA CYS A 123 0.57 2.13 13.81
C CYS A 123 1.81 3.03 14.08
N LYS A 124 2.02 3.44 15.32
CA LYS A 124 3.16 4.23 15.75
C LYS A 124 4.41 3.37 16.00
N ASP A 125 4.21 2.09 16.32
CA ASP A 125 5.30 1.17 16.60
C ASP A 125 5.85 0.58 15.31
N VAL A 126 6.91 1.19 14.78
CA VAL A 126 7.60 0.71 13.58
C VAL A 126 8.36 -0.57 13.93
N THR A 127 7.75 -1.71 13.68
CA THR A 127 8.31 -3.04 14.02
C THR A 127 9.43 -3.49 13.08
N PHE A 128 9.46 -2.96 11.86
CA PHE A 128 10.44 -3.37 10.85
C PHE A 128 10.96 -2.17 10.05
N ARG A 129 12.29 -2.05 9.95
CA ARG A 129 12.97 -1.01 9.17
C ARG A 129 13.98 -1.63 8.21
N ILE A 130 14.04 -1.16 6.98
CA ILE A 130 15.02 -1.53 5.97
C ILE A 130 15.99 -0.36 5.80
N LEU A 131 17.29 -0.58 6.05
CA LEU A 131 18.33 0.46 5.99
C LEU A 131 17.99 1.73 6.81
N GLY A 132 17.27 1.57 7.92
CA GLY A 132 16.86 2.70 8.76
C GLY A 132 15.58 3.42 8.32
N LEU A 133 15.02 3.09 7.14
CA LEU A 133 13.77 3.64 6.64
C LEU A 133 12.60 2.73 7.03
N SER A 134 11.47 3.33 7.41
CA SER A 134 10.23 2.57 7.60
C SER A 134 9.69 2.09 6.25
N LEU A 135 8.92 0.98 6.26
CA LEU A 135 8.26 0.48 5.06
C LEU A 135 7.33 1.53 4.45
N THR A 136 6.70 2.36 5.28
CA THR A 136 5.84 3.47 4.88
C THR A 136 6.60 4.52 4.06
N THR A 137 7.82 4.89 4.49
CA THR A 137 8.68 5.84 3.75
C THR A 137 9.04 5.29 2.37
N ILE A 138 9.38 4.02 2.29
CA ILE A 138 9.69 3.34 1.03
C ILE A 138 8.47 3.35 0.11
N ASN A 139 7.27 3.07 0.66
CA ASN A 139 6.02 3.06 -0.09
C ASN A 139 5.67 4.45 -0.67
N ILE A 140 5.90 5.54 0.08
CA ILE A 140 5.73 6.92 -0.40
C ILE A 140 6.60 7.17 -1.64
N VAL A 141 7.90 6.87 -1.56
CA VAL A 141 8.84 7.11 -2.66
C VAL A 141 8.43 6.33 -3.92
N ILE A 142 8.01 5.09 -3.74
CA ILE A 142 7.57 4.24 -4.85
C ILE A 142 6.29 4.77 -5.47
N SER A 143 5.28 5.10 -4.66
CA SER A 143 3.99 5.62 -5.14
C SER A 143 4.16 6.91 -5.94
N ILE A 144 5.03 7.83 -5.50
CA ILE A 144 5.38 9.04 -6.26
C ILE A 144 6.07 8.67 -7.58
N SER A 145 7.06 7.79 -7.52
CA SER A 145 7.85 7.40 -8.71
C SER A 145 6.96 6.77 -9.78
N VAL A 146 6.06 5.86 -9.38
CA VAL A 146 5.11 5.21 -10.29
C VAL A 146 4.12 6.22 -10.85
N SER A 147 3.52 7.07 -10.01
CA SER A 147 2.58 8.10 -10.47
C SER A 147 3.22 9.07 -11.46
N TYR A 148 4.43 9.54 -11.18
CA TYR A 148 5.16 10.45 -12.07
C TYR A 148 5.51 9.81 -13.43
N THR A 149 6.00 8.58 -13.42
CA THR A 149 6.37 7.87 -14.65
C THR A 149 5.15 7.61 -15.54
N HIS A 150 4.00 7.28 -14.95
CA HIS A 150 2.76 7.07 -15.70
C HIS A 150 2.19 8.37 -16.27
N LEU A 151 2.22 9.48 -15.52
CA LEU A 151 1.79 10.79 -16.02
C LEU A 151 2.62 11.21 -17.23
N ARG A 152 3.94 11.06 -17.14
CA ARG A 152 4.85 11.39 -18.24
C ARG A 152 4.66 10.49 -19.48
N ALA A 153 4.38 9.21 -19.26
CA ALA A 153 4.07 8.28 -20.36
C ALA A 153 2.76 8.65 -21.07
N HIS A 154 1.77 9.15 -20.34
CA HIS A 154 0.49 9.60 -20.90
C HIS A 154 0.64 10.89 -21.74
N GLU A 155 1.45 11.86 -21.29
CA GLU A 155 1.71 13.09 -22.03
C GLU A 155 2.41 12.84 -23.38
N THR A 156 3.37 11.90 -23.42
CA THR A 156 4.08 11.55 -24.65
C THR A 156 3.24 10.79 -25.67
N HIS A 157 2.08 10.27 -25.27
CA HIS A 157 1.14 9.58 -26.16
C HIS A 157 0.09 10.54 -26.76
N SER A 158 -0.07 11.71 -26.16
CA SER A 158 -1.04 12.75 -26.58
C SER A 158 -0.49 13.72 -27.62
N ASN A 159 0.81 13.69 -27.92
CA ASN A 159 1.49 14.44 -28.98
C ASN A 159 1.92 13.50 -30.10
#